data_027c2e21cba05a75d00df32c727fd69f
#
_entry.id   027c2e21cba05a75d00df32c727fd69f
#
_cell.length_a   1.000
_cell.length_b   1.000
_cell.length_c   1.000
_cell.angle_alpha   90.00
_cell.angle_beta   90.00
_cell.angle_gamma   90.00
#
_symmetry.space_group_name_H-M   'P 1'
#
loop_
_entity.id
_entity.type
_entity.pdbx_description
1 polymer ?
#
loop_
_entity_poly.entity_id
_entity_poly.type
_entity_poly.pdbx_seq_one_letter_code
_entity_poly.pdbx_strand_id
1 'polypeptide(L)'
;EHPVTEMITGLDLVELQFLIADGQQLTINQENINFKGHSLEVRLYAEDPLNKFFPSFGKIQEFNFSTTKHIRVDSGIEKNQIISSFYDPMVAKIISYSKTRSDTIDHLSTFLSNLSLIGVKNNRDLLINILSHNKFIKGEVNTSFIQEIYPKGIILEKPTIIDFVAFAYFIFKDEFNSNLTKTSGISKELQHWSNVDN
;
A
#
# COMPACT_ATOMS: atom_id res chain seq x y z
N GLU A 1 -15.67 2.39 7.23
CA GLU A 1 -15.92 1.82 5.89
C GLU A 1 -15.98 2.90 4.81
N HIS A 2 -16.36 4.13 5.15
CA HIS A 2 -16.54 5.22 4.19
C HIS A 2 -15.59 6.40 4.44
N PRO A 3 -14.26 6.18 4.45
CA PRO A 3 -13.29 7.22 4.78
C PRO A 3 -13.27 8.36 3.75
N VAL A 4 -13.63 8.10 2.50
CA VAL A 4 -13.74 9.14 1.45
C VAL A 4 -14.80 10.17 1.83
N THR A 5 -15.97 9.72 2.29
CA THR A 5 -17.05 10.61 2.76
C THR A 5 -16.59 11.42 3.97
N GLU A 6 -15.92 10.79 4.93
CA GLU A 6 -15.36 11.46 6.11
C GLU A 6 -14.36 12.56 5.73
N MET A 7 -13.46 12.25 4.80
CA MET A 7 -12.42 13.19 4.38
C MET A 7 -12.98 14.44 3.69
N ILE A 8 -14.05 14.31 2.89
CA ILE A 8 -14.62 15.44 2.14
C ILE A 8 -15.68 16.21 2.92
N THR A 9 -16.30 15.60 3.95
CA THR A 9 -17.33 16.25 4.78
C THR A 9 -16.76 16.75 6.11
N GLY A 10 -15.68 16.16 6.60
CA GLY A 10 -15.14 16.40 7.94
C GLY A 10 -15.97 15.78 9.06
N LEU A 11 -16.86 14.83 8.73
CA LEU A 11 -17.68 14.10 9.71
C LEU A 11 -17.03 12.78 10.07
N ASP A 12 -17.10 12.39 11.35
CA ASP A 12 -16.79 11.05 11.80
C ASP A 12 -18.08 10.21 11.78
N LEU A 13 -18.23 9.38 10.75
CA LEU A 13 -19.43 8.57 10.56
C LEU A 13 -19.55 7.46 11.60
N VAL A 14 -18.43 6.96 12.10
CA VAL A 14 -18.42 5.91 13.13
C VAL A 14 -18.86 6.50 14.47
N GLU A 15 -18.37 7.68 14.85
CA GLU A 15 -18.85 8.41 16.04
C GLU A 15 -20.35 8.65 15.97
N LEU A 16 -20.85 9.12 14.83
CA LEU A 16 -22.30 9.35 14.65
C LEU A 16 -23.11 8.06 14.81
N GLN A 17 -22.61 6.93 14.32
CA GLN A 17 -23.24 5.63 14.52
C GLN A 17 -23.32 5.23 16.00
N PHE A 18 -22.24 5.46 16.76
CA PHE A 18 -22.25 5.22 18.20
C PHE A 18 -23.24 6.10 18.95
N LEU A 19 -23.30 7.40 18.62
CA LEU A 19 -24.25 8.34 19.22
C LEU A 19 -25.71 7.91 18.97
N ILE A 20 -26.02 7.49 17.75
CA ILE A 20 -27.37 6.99 17.39
C ILE A 20 -27.68 5.67 18.15
N ALA A 21 -26.72 4.76 18.23
CA ALA A 21 -26.88 3.50 18.97
C ALA A 21 -27.11 3.73 20.47
N ASP A 22 -26.53 4.79 21.03
CA ASP A 22 -26.75 5.24 22.42
C ASP A 22 -28.10 5.97 22.60
N GLY A 23 -28.94 6.07 21.57
CA GLY A 23 -30.26 6.68 21.61
C GLY A 23 -30.27 8.21 21.43
N GLN A 24 -29.13 8.79 21.05
CA GLN A 24 -29.04 10.22 20.78
C GLN A 24 -29.62 10.55 19.40
N GLN A 25 -30.16 11.75 19.27
CA GLN A 25 -30.64 12.25 17.98
C GLN A 25 -29.45 12.73 17.12
N LEU A 26 -29.55 12.49 15.82
CA LEU A 26 -28.58 13.03 14.86
C LEU A 26 -28.63 14.56 14.87
N THR A 27 -27.53 15.20 15.21
CA THR A 27 -27.42 16.67 15.34
C THR A 27 -27.12 17.40 14.02
N ILE A 28 -26.89 16.63 12.95
CA ILE A 28 -26.54 17.17 11.62
C ILE A 28 -27.79 17.21 10.74
N ASN A 29 -28.00 18.33 10.05
CA ASN A 29 -28.99 18.48 9.01
C ASN A 29 -28.32 18.35 7.64
N GLN A 30 -29.01 17.75 6.67
CA GLN A 30 -28.50 17.55 5.30
C GLN A 30 -27.99 18.86 4.66
N GLU A 31 -28.65 19.98 4.93
CA GLU A 31 -28.31 21.30 4.40
C GLU A 31 -26.96 21.84 4.89
N ASN A 32 -26.49 21.37 6.03
CA ASN A 32 -25.23 21.79 6.64
C ASN A 32 -24.02 20.97 6.18
N ILE A 33 -24.24 19.89 5.40
CA ILE A 33 -23.18 19.04 4.90
C ILE A 33 -22.54 19.68 3.67
N ASN A 34 -21.28 20.07 3.80
CA ASN A 34 -20.49 20.66 2.74
C ASN A 34 -19.38 19.71 2.28
N PHE A 35 -19.28 19.54 0.97
CA PHE A 35 -18.18 18.77 0.38
C PHE A 35 -17.00 19.70 0.08
N LYS A 36 -15.81 19.34 0.55
CA LYS A 36 -14.57 20.09 0.33
C LYS A 36 -13.49 19.17 -0.24
N GLY A 37 -12.85 19.63 -1.33
CA GLY A 37 -11.76 18.89 -1.96
C GLY A 37 -12.18 17.60 -2.65
N HIS A 38 -11.22 16.73 -2.82
CA HIS A 38 -11.37 15.40 -3.40
C HIS A 38 -10.67 14.36 -2.54
N SER A 39 -11.26 13.18 -2.42
CA SER A 39 -10.64 12.04 -1.75
C SER A 39 -10.76 10.78 -2.60
N LEU A 40 -9.76 9.94 -2.53
CA LEU A 40 -9.70 8.61 -3.13
C LEU A 40 -9.25 7.60 -2.07
N GLU A 41 -9.87 6.45 -2.08
CA GLU A 41 -9.45 5.29 -1.30
C GLU A 41 -9.00 4.18 -2.23
N VAL A 42 -7.92 3.50 -1.85
CA VAL A 42 -7.56 2.19 -2.40
C VAL A 42 -7.46 1.18 -1.28
N ARG A 43 -7.84 -0.05 -1.58
CA ARG A 43 -7.70 -1.20 -0.68
C ARG A 43 -6.49 -2.01 -1.11
N LEU A 44 -5.46 -2.03 -0.28
CA LEU A 44 -4.29 -2.87 -0.48
C LEU A 44 -4.59 -4.26 0.03
N TYR A 45 -4.61 -5.23 -0.88
CA TYR A 45 -4.91 -6.62 -0.60
C TYR A 45 -3.67 -7.50 -0.80
N ALA A 46 -3.54 -8.51 0.04
CA ALA A 46 -2.62 -9.62 -0.18
C ALA A 46 -3.25 -10.62 -1.17
N GLU A 47 -3.20 -10.27 -2.45
CA GLU A 47 -3.78 -11.01 -3.58
C GLU A 47 -2.79 -11.09 -4.73
N ASP A 48 -2.97 -12.10 -5.59
CA ASP A 48 -2.19 -12.25 -6.82
C ASP A 48 -3.02 -11.76 -8.04
N PRO A 49 -2.83 -10.51 -8.52
CA PRO A 49 -3.55 -9.99 -9.68
C PRO A 49 -3.27 -10.74 -10.98
N LEU A 50 -2.17 -11.49 -11.06
CA LEU A 50 -1.82 -12.32 -12.21
C LEU A 50 -2.50 -13.67 -12.20
N ASN A 51 -3.00 -14.10 -11.04
CA ASN A 51 -3.64 -15.38 -10.84
C ASN A 51 -5.06 -15.19 -10.31
N LYS A 52 -5.91 -14.49 -11.08
CA LYS A 52 -7.35 -14.29 -10.81
C LYS A 52 -7.63 -13.73 -9.39
N PHE A 53 -6.74 -12.90 -8.86
CA PHE A 53 -6.85 -12.31 -7.52
C PHE A 53 -6.94 -13.34 -6.38
N PHE A 54 -6.32 -14.52 -6.55
CA PHE A 54 -6.26 -15.47 -5.46
C PHE A 54 -5.55 -14.87 -4.25
N PRO A 55 -6.10 -15.04 -3.03
CA PRO A 55 -5.47 -14.57 -1.81
C PRO A 55 -4.05 -15.13 -1.64
N SER A 56 -3.14 -14.29 -1.18
CA SER A 56 -1.77 -14.65 -0.88
C SER A 56 -1.55 -14.67 0.62
N PHE A 57 -1.28 -15.84 1.16
CA PHE A 57 -1.05 -16.05 2.59
C PHE A 57 0.45 -16.10 2.86
N GLY A 58 0.86 -15.69 4.06
CA GLY A 58 2.26 -15.75 4.45
C GLY A 58 2.63 -14.69 5.48
N LYS A 59 3.92 -14.71 5.85
CA LYS A 59 4.47 -13.77 6.81
C LYS A 59 4.87 -12.47 6.09
N ILE A 60 4.44 -11.34 6.63
CA ILE A 60 4.90 -10.01 6.21
C ILE A 60 6.35 -9.83 6.65
N GLN A 61 7.25 -9.78 5.72
CA GLN A 61 8.69 -9.55 5.97
C GLN A 61 9.00 -8.06 6.09
N GLU A 62 8.35 -7.25 5.27
CA GLU A 62 8.46 -5.80 5.31
C GLU A 62 7.11 -5.16 5.02
N PHE A 63 6.74 -4.16 5.81
CA PHE A 63 5.63 -3.25 5.54
C PHE A 63 6.07 -1.87 5.98
N ASN A 64 6.52 -1.06 5.02
CA ASN A 64 7.10 0.24 5.27
C ASN A 64 6.59 1.28 4.28
N PHE A 65 6.30 2.47 4.80
CA PHE A 65 5.83 3.62 4.03
C PHE A 65 6.11 4.92 4.79
N SER A 66 6.22 6.02 4.05
CA SER A 66 6.34 7.35 4.63
C SER A 66 4.99 8.04 4.63
N THR A 67 4.52 8.43 5.80
CA THR A 67 3.27 9.19 5.93
C THR A 67 3.47 10.65 5.48
N THR A 68 2.42 11.22 4.89
CA THR A 68 2.34 12.62 4.53
C THR A 68 1.02 13.20 5.01
N LYS A 69 0.90 14.53 5.07
CA LYS A 69 -0.35 15.19 5.47
C LYS A 69 -1.53 14.93 4.52
N HIS A 70 -1.26 14.38 3.34
CA HIS A 70 -2.26 14.10 2.31
C HIS A 70 -2.71 12.64 2.28
N ILE A 71 -2.05 11.78 3.06
CA ILE A 71 -2.31 10.33 3.07
C ILE A 71 -2.63 9.87 4.49
N ARG A 72 -3.77 9.19 4.62
CA ARG A 72 -4.17 8.40 5.78
C ARG A 72 -4.04 6.92 5.44
N VAL A 73 -3.47 6.16 6.34
CA VAL A 73 -3.35 4.70 6.22
C VAL A 73 -4.05 4.04 7.41
N ASP A 74 -5.08 3.27 7.12
CA ASP A 74 -5.80 2.48 8.10
C ASP A 74 -5.39 1.01 7.90
N SER A 75 -4.53 0.49 8.77
CA SER A 75 -4.00 -0.87 8.71
C SER A 75 -4.10 -1.56 10.05
N GLY A 76 -4.49 -2.85 10.03
CA GLY A 76 -4.41 -3.75 11.16
C GLY A 76 -3.21 -4.71 11.08
N ILE A 77 -2.33 -4.53 10.11
CA ILE A 77 -1.20 -5.41 9.83
C ILE A 77 0.12 -4.69 10.09
N GLU A 78 1.05 -5.41 10.70
CA GLU A 78 2.41 -4.93 10.96
C GLU A 78 3.46 -5.92 10.43
N LYS A 79 4.71 -5.45 10.36
CA LYS A 79 5.86 -6.30 10.05
C LYS A 79 5.91 -7.53 10.97
N ASN A 80 6.25 -8.68 10.43
CA ASN A 80 6.30 -9.99 11.08
C ASN A 80 4.96 -10.67 11.38
N GLN A 81 3.82 -10.03 11.14
CA GLN A 81 2.52 -10.69 11.22
C GLN A 81 2.28 -11.65 10.06
N ILE A 82 1.35 -12.58 10.27
CA ILE A 82 0.98 -13.58 9.28
C ILE A 82 -0.42 -13.26 8.76
N ILE A 83 -0.52 -13.11 7.43
CA ILE A 83 -1.82 -13.10 6.76
C ILE A 83 -2.27 -14.55 6.63
N SER A 84 -3.37 -14.86 7.28
CA SER A 84 -3.94 -16.21 7.33
C SER A 84 -5.09 -16.38 6.35
N SER A 85 -5.48 -17.63 6.09
CA SER A 85 -6.64 -17.97 5.27
C SER A 85 -7.98 -17.83 6.01
N PHE A 86 -7.98 -17.47 7.30
CA PHE A 86 -9.19 -17.41 8.12
C PHE A 86 -9.88 -16.05 8.08
N TYR A 87 -9.20 -15.02 7.61
CA TYR A 87 -9.70 -13.65 7.55
C TYR A 87 -9.53 -13.06 6.17
N ASP A 88 -10.20 -11.93 5.92
CA ASP A 88 -10.04 -11.13 4.72
C ASP A 88 -8.56 -10.76 4.51
N PRO A 89 -8.00 -10.93 3.30
CA PRO A 89 -6.60 -10.63 3.01
C PRO A 89 -6.30 -9.13 2.87
N MET A 90 -7.19 -8.24 3.31
CA MET A 90 -6.96 -6.79 3.26
C MET A 90 -5.85 -6.38 4.21
N VAL A 91 -4.79 -5.78 3.66
CA VAL A 91 -3.62 -5.30 4.40
C VAL A 91 -3.88 -3.91 4.97
N ALA A 92 -4.39 -3.01 4.14
CA ALA A 92 -4.65 -1.62 4.51
C ALA A 92 -5.66 -0.95 3.59
N LYS A 93 -6.34 0.06 4.11
CA LYS A 93 -6.97 1.12 3.33
C LYS A 93 -6.03 2.32 3.28
N ILE A 94 -5.80 2.84 2.09
CA ILE A 94 -4.95 4.00 1.87
C ILE A 94 -5.82 5.08 1.25
N ILE A 95 -5.94 6.19 1.97
CA ILE A 95 -6.84 7.28 1.63
C ILE A 95 -6.02 8.52 1.33
N SER A 96 -6.23 9.11 0.16
CA SER A 96 -5.66 10.40 -0.22
C SER A 96 -6.71 11.47 -0.20
N TYR A 97 -6.33 12.68 0.25
CA TYR A 97 -7.19 13.86 0.25
C TYR A 97 -6.41 15.08 -0.22
N SER A 98 -7.00 15.86 -1.15
CA SER A 98 -6.43 17.09 -1.69
C SER A 98 -7.49 18.04 -2.19
N LYS A 99 -7.08 19.22 -2.67
CA LYS A 99 -8.01 20.22 -3.22
C LYS A 99 -8.62 19.80 -4.55
N THR A 100 -7.82 19.09 -5.39
CA THR A 100 -8.24 18.65 -6.73
C THR A 100 -8.14 17.15 -6.87
N ARG A 101 -8.89 16.58 -7.83
CA ARG A 101 -8.81 15.15 -8.17
C ARG A 101 -7.41 14.76 -8.65
N SER A 102 -6.78 15.60 -9.48
CA SER A 102 -5.42 15.35 -9.98
C SER A 102 -4.44 15.22 -8.83
N ASP A 103 -4.37 16.21 -7.94
CA ASP A 103 -3.47 16.17 -6.79
C ASP A 103 -3.70 14.94 -5.91
N THR A 104 -4.99 14.54 -5.76
CA THR A 104 -5.36 13.35 -4.97
C THR A 104 -4.80 12.07 -5.60
N ILE A 105 -4.90 11.94 -6.94
CA ILE A 105 -4.34 10.82 -7.70
C ILE A 105 -2.82 10.82 -7.60
N ASP A 106 -2.17 11.96 -7.78
CA ASP A 106 -0.71 12.09 -7.76
C ASP A 106 -0.12 11.74 -6.39
N HIS A 107 -0.72 12.22 -5.30
CA HIS A 107 -0.30 11.86 -3.96
C HIS A 107 -0.44 10.36 -3.68
N LEU A 108 -1.58 9.77 -4.09
CA LEU A 108 -1.85 8.35 -3.87
C LEU A 108 -0.91 7.46 -4.69
N SER A 109 -0.68 7.81 -5.96
CA SER A 109 0.25 7.12 -6.85
C SER A 109 1.69 7.19 -6.34
N THR A 110 2.14 8.37 -5.92
CA THR A 110 3.46 8.57 -5.32
C THR A 110 3.62 7.75 -4.03
N PHE A 111 2.61 7.75 -3.17
CA PHE A 111 2.63 6.95 -1.94
C PHE A 111 2.76 5.45 -2.24
N LEU A 112 1.92 4.91 -3.15
CA LEU A 112 1.97 3.50 -3.52
C LEU A 112 3.30 3.10 -4.15
N SER A 113 3.91 3.98 -4.97
CA SER A 113 5.21 3.74 -5.59
C SER A 113 6.34 3.62 -4.56
N ASN A 114 6.23 4.35 -3.43
CA ASN A 114 7.21 4.33 -2.35
C ASN A 114 6.87 3.33 -1.22
N LEU A 115 5.71 2.68 -1.30
CA LEU A 115 5.29 1.68 -0.31
C LEU A 115 6.02 0.35 -0.56
N SER A 116 6.60 -0.20 0.49
CA SER A 116 7.19 -1.54 0.47
C SER A 116 6.31 -2.53 1.23
N LEU A 117 5.83 -3.56 0.53
CA LEU A 117 5.15 -4.71 1.12
C LEU A 117 5.78 -5.99 0.57
N ILE A 118 6.53 -6.68 1.43
CA ILE A 118 7.31 -7.89 1.06
C ILE A 118 6.86 -9.05 1.94
N GLY A 119 6.83 -10.25 1.34
CA GLY A 119 6.48 -11.51 2.01
C GLY A 119 5.21 -12.14 1.46
N VAL A 120 4.33 -11.35 0.85
CA VAL A 120 3.11 -11.81 0.18
C VAL A 120 2.96 -11.12 -1.17
N LYS A 121 2.28 -11.76 -2.11
CA LYS A 121 1.82 -11.09 -3.33
C LYS A 121 0.75 -10.08 -2.96
N ASN A 122 0.70 -8.98 -3.68
CA ASN A 122 -0.27 -7.91 -3.40
C ASN A 122 -0.68 -7.18 -4.68
N ASN A 123 -1.74 -6.40 -4.58
CA ASN A 123 -2.33 -5.69 -5.72
C ASN A 123 -1.76 -4.28 -5.94
N ARG A 124 -0.67 -3.88 -5.27
CA ARG A 124 -0.09 -2.53 -5.35
C ARG A 124 0.11 -2.05 -6.78
N ASP A 125 0.75 -2.87 -7.60
CA ASP A 125 1.09 -2.48 -8.98
C ASP A 125 -0.16 -2.34 -9.86
N LEU A 126 -1.20 -3.15 -9.63
CA LEU A 126 -2.51 -2.95 -10.26
C LEU A 126 -3.12 -1.61 -9.88
N LEU A 127 -3.06 -1.24 -8.60
CA LEU A 127 -3.59 0.05 -8.12
C LEU A 127 -2.87 1.24 -8.78
N ILE A 128 -1.55 1.18 -8.91
CA ILE A 128 -0.75 2.20 -9.62
C ILE A 128 -1.18 2.28 -11.10
N ASN A 129 -1.35 1.15 -11.77
CA ASN A 129 -1.80 1.11 -13.17
C ASN A 129 -3.21 1.70 -13.34
N ILE A 130 -4.13 1.42 -12.40
CA ILE A 130 -5.48 2.01 -12.41
C ILE A 130 -5.40 3.53 -12.27
N LEU A 131 -4.62 4.03 -11.30
CA LEU A 131 -4.48 5.47 -11.04
C LEU A 131 -3.89 6.22 -12.24
N SER A 132 -3.02 5.60 -13.03
CA SER A 132 -2.42 6.17 -14.23
C SER A 132 -3.29 6.04 -15.49
N HIS A 133 -4.39 5.29 -15.45
CA HIS A 133 -5.22 5.05 -16.62
C HIS A 133 -6.09 6.26 -16.96
N ASN A 134 -6.10 6.67 -18.25
CA ASN A 134 -6.78 7.88 -18.71
C ASN A 134 -8.27 7.94 -18.34
N LYS A 135 -9.03 6.83 -18.45
CA LYS A 135 -10.44 6.79 -18.04
C LYS A 135 -10.60 7.05 -16.55
N PHE A 136 -9.68 6.53 -15.71
CA PHE A 136 -9.71 6.75 -14.27
C PHE A 136 -9.40 8.21 -13.93
N ILE A 137 -8.38 8.80 -14.56
CA ILE A 137 -8.02 10.22 -14.38
C ILE A 137 -9.20 11.12 -14.71
N LYS A 138 -9.91 10.84 -15.82
CA LYS A 138 -11.08 11.61 -16.25
C LYS A 138 -12.35 11.34 -15.42
N GLY A 139 -12.38 10.32 -14.58
CA GLY A 139 -13.58 9.90 -13.84
C GLY A 139 -14.60 9.13 -14.71
N GLU A 140 -14.19 8.61 -15.85
CA GLU A 140 -15.01 7.86 -16.81
C GLU A 140 -14.94 6.35 -16.54
N VAL A 141 -15.16 5.96 -15.27
CA VAL A 141 -15.07 4.55 -14.82
C VAL A 141 -16.37 4.11 -14.18
N ASN A 142 -16.63 2.81 -14.29
CA ASN A 142 -17.75 2.13 -13.66
C ASN A 142 -17.26 0.84 -13.00
N THR A 143 -18.17 0.04 -12.45
CA THR A 143 -17.83 -1.19 -11.73
C THR A 143 -17.26 -2.30 -12.62
N SER A 144 -17.44 -2.24 -13.94
CA SER A 144 -16.86 -3.20 -14.91
C SER A 144 -15.46 -2.81 -15.38
N PHE A 145 -14.96 -1.62 -15.00
CA PHE A 145 -13.69 -1.06 -15.51
C PHE A 145 -12.51 -2.03 -15.42
N ILE A 146 -12.32 -2.68 -14.27
CA ILE A 146 -11.19 -3.62 -14.08
C ILE A 146 -11.31 -4.81 -15.02
N GLN A 147 -12.52 -5.36 -15.17
CA GLN A 147 -12.77 -6.50 -16.05
C GLN A 147 -12.59 -6.14 -17.53
N GLU A 148 -12.95 -4.93 -17.93
CA GLU A 148 -12.81 -4.44 -19.30
C GLU A 148 -11.34 -4.16 -19.68
N ILE A 149 -10.59 -3.52 -18.78
CA ILE A 149 -9.21 -3.07 -19.06
C ILE A 149 -8.18 -4.17 -18.77
N TYR A 150 -8.43 -4.97 -17.74
CA TYR A 150 -7.52 -6.01 -17.25
C TYR A 150 -8.16 -7.41 -17.26
N PRO A 151 -8.75 -7.89 -18.37
CA PRO A 151 -9.49 -9.16 -18.42
C PRO A 151 -8.62 -10.39 -18.12
N LYS A 152 -7.30 -10.24 -18.27
CA LYS A 152 -6.29 -11.29 -18.02
C LYS A 152 -5.37 -10.94 -16.83
N GLY A 153 -5.74 -9.93 -16.04
CA GLY A 153 -4.86 -9.34 -15.03
C GLY A 153 -3.87 -8.35 -15.63
N ILE A 154 -2.94 -7.85 -14.81
CA ILE A 154 -1.89 -6.94 -15.25
C ILE A 154 -0.71 -7.72 -15.84
N ILE A 155 -0.02 -7.12 -16.79
CA ILE A 155 1.28 -7.61 -17.25
C ILE A 155 2.34 -6.88 -16.40
N LEU A 156 3.03 -7.61 -15.54
CA LEU A 156 4.19 -7.05 -14.84
C LEU A 156 5.36 -6.96 -15.81
N GLU A 157 6.07 -5.85 -15.76
CA GLU A 157 7.35 -5.72 -16.46
C GLU A 157 8.34 -6.77 -15.92
N LYS A 158 9.08 -7.40 -16.82
CA LYS A 158 10.13 -8.32 -16.40
C LYS A 158 11.25 -7.53 -15.75
N PRO A 159 11.86 -8.08 -14.67
CA PRO A 159 13.02 -7.45 -14.06
C PRO A 159 14.10 -7.15 -15.10
N THR A 160 14.65 -5.97 -15.02
CA THR A 160 15.77 -5.53 -15.87
C THR A 160 17.10 -6.01 -15.29
N ILE A 161 18.19 -5.89 -16.05
CA ILE A 161 19.53 -6.17 -15.55
C ILE A 161 19.87 -5.27 -14.34
N ILE A 162 19.35 -4.06 -14.31
CA ILE A 162 19.55 -3.10 -13.21
C ILE A 162 18.88 -3.62 -11.92
N ASP A 163 17.69 -4.19 -12.01
CA ASP A 163 16.98 -4.76 -10.87
C ASP A 163 17.77 -5.95 -10.28
N PHE A 164 18.31 -6.80 -11.15
CA PHE A 164 19.18 -7.91 -10.70
C PHE A 164 20.46 -7.40 -10.03
N VAL A 165 21.11 -6.38 -10.57
CA VAL A 165 22.31 -5.78 -9.98
C VAL A 165 21.99 -5.13 -8.63
N ALA A 166 20.88 -4.41 -8.54
CA ALA A 166 20.41 -3.80 -7.28
C ALA A 166 20.13 -4.87 -6.22
N PHE A 167 19.47 -5.96 -6.60
CA PHE A 167 19.18 -7.08 -5.71
C PHE A 167 20.46 -7.78 -5.23
N ALA A 168 21.40 -8.07 -6.13
CA ALA A 168 22.70 -8.63 -5.78
C ALA A 168 23.50 -7.74 -4.83
N TYR A 169 23.51 -6.43 -5.09
CA TYR A 169 24.12 -5.45 -4.19
C TYR A 169 23.48 -5.46 -2.79
N PHE A 170 22.16 -5.58 -2.72
CA PHE A 170 21.43 -5.59 -1.47
C PHE A 170 21.78 -6.82 -0.62
N ILE A 171 21.83 -8.00 -1.24
CA ILE A 171 22.27 -9.25 -0.59
C ILE A 171 23.71 -9.11 -0.10
N PHE A 172 24.61 -8.66 -0.97
CA PHE A 172 26.01 -8.47 -0.61
C PHE A 172 26.18 -7.52 0.58
N LYS A 173 25.46 -6.40 0.58
CA LYS A 173 25.50 -5.41 1.67
C LYS A 173 24.99 -5.99 2.99
N ASP A 174 23.94 -6.79 2.96
CA ASP A 174 23.35 -7.41 4.15
C ASP A 174 24.29 -8.47 4.74
N GLU A 175 24.89 -9.32 3.90
CA GLU A 175 25.93 -10.29 4.30
C GLU A 175 27.17 -9.59 4.84
N PHE A 176 27.63 -8.52 4.17
CA PHE A 176 28.77 -7.73 4.59
C PHE A 176 28.55 -7.12 5.98
N ASN A 177 27.38 -6.49 6.22
CA ASN A 177 27.03 -5.92 7.53
C ASN A 177 26.89 -7.01 8.61
N SER A 178 26.31 -8.15 8.27
CA SER A 178 26.20 -9.31 9.18
C SER A 178 27.56 -9.84 9.58
N ASN A 179 28.50 -9.92 8.63
CA ASN A 179 29.87 -10.37 8.91
C ASN A 179 30.66 -9.36 9.73
N LEU A 180 30.49 -8.05 9.47
CA LEU A 180 31.08 -6.99 10.30
C LEU A 180 30.65 -7.06 11.76
N THR A 181 29.37 -7.33 12.01
CA THR A 181 28.86 -7.48 13.39
C THR A 181 29.40 -8.74 14.07
N LYS A 182 29.62 -9.81 13.35
CA LYS A 182 30.21 -11.05 13.86
C LYS A 182 31.71 -10.92 14.14
N THR A 183 32.39 -10.03 13.42
CA THR A 183 33.83 -9.79 13.53
C THR A 183 34.20 -8.56 14.36
N SER A 184 33.29 -8.05 15.16
CA SER A 184 33.49 -6.84 15.99
C SER A 184 34.63 -6.93 17.02
N GLY A 185 35.29 -8.08 17.17
CA GLY A 185 36.50 -8.27 17.96
C GLY A 185 37.80 -8.35 17.14
N ILE A 186 37.73 -8.23 15.81
CA ILE A 186 38.88 -8.33 14.91
C ILE A 186 39.35 -6.91 14.52
N SER A 187 40.65 -6.70 14.38
CA SER A 187 41.19 -5.40 13.98
C SER A 187 40.63 -4.96 12.63
N LYS A 188 40.46 -3.64 12.42
CA LYS A 188 39.88 -3.08 11.19
C LYS A 188 40.60 -3.53 9.91
N GLU A 189 41.89 -3.79 10.00
CA GLU A 189 42.71 -4.25 8.89
C GLU A 189 42.37 -5.69 8.47
N LEU A 190 41.82 -6.50 9.36
CA LEU A 190 41.44 -7.91 9.11
C LEU A 190 39.95 -8.08 8.83
N GLN A 191 39.12 -7.04 8.97
CA GLN A 191 37.66 -7.14 8.78
C GLN A 191 37.24 -7.46 7.33
N HIS A 192 38.13 -7.25 6.35
CA HIS A 192 37.89 -7.54 4.93
C HIS A 192 38.62 -8.78 4.44
N TRP A 193 39.26 -9.52 5.33
CA TRP A 193 39.99 -10.71 4.97
C TRP A 193 39.06 -11.94 5.05
N SER A 194 38.77 -12.56 3.92
CA SER A 194 38.06 -13.84 3.86
C SER A 194 39.01 -14.89 3.35
N ASN A 195 39.18 -15.99 4.11
CA ASN A 195 39.76 -17.21 3.57
C ASN A 195 38.68 -17.83 2.67
N VAL A 196 38.74 -17.55 1.38
CA VAL A 196 38.01 -18.33 0.38
C VAL A 196 38.95 -19.48 0.06
N ASP A 197 38.77 -20.62 0.70
CA ASP A 197 39.35 -21.86 0.22
C ASP A 197 38.72 -22.16 -1.15
N ASN A 198 39.56 -22.30 -2.17
CA ASN A 198 39.23 -22.69 -3.53
C ASN A 198 38.56 -24.07 -3.59
#